data_69e6765307e99de018eebdeca2e5aef6
#
_entry.id   69e6765307e99de018eebdeca2e5aef6
#
_cell.length_a   1.000
_cell.length_b   1.000
_cell.length_c   1.000
_cell.angle_alpha   90.00
_cell.angle_beta   90.00
_cell.angle_gamma   90.00
#
_symmetry.space_group_name_H-M   'P 1'
#
loop_
_entity.id
_entity.type
_entity.pdbx_description
1 polymer ?
#
loop_
_entity_poly.entity_id
_entity_poly.type
_entity_poly.pdbx_seq_one_letter_code
_entity_poly.pdbx_strand_id
1 'polypeptide(L)'
;MKRTLSLISLLFLISGLTASAGLEVGSEVDTFIANADSGDLWQLSEHIGKKNIVVYFYPAAMTGGCTKQACAYRDQSSALNDVDAIVVGVSGDSVNNLKLFKKANDLNFPLLSDADGSIAELFGVATRGGGSIERQLDGITHVLTRGLTTLRWTFIIDKNGKVVYKNDKVNATEDTSTVIAELKKLS
;
A
#
# COMPACT_ATOMS: atom_id res chain seq x y z
N MET A 1 -66.04 30.05 2.29
CA MET A 1 -64.71 30.17 1.75
C MET A 1 -63.73 29.40 2.64
N LYS A 2 -63.34 28.17 2.29
CA LYS A 2 -62.43 27.31 3.04
C LYS A 2 -61.05 27.41 2.39
N ARG A 3 -60.05 27.95 3.09
CA ARG A 3 -58.66 28.01 2.64
C ARG A 3 -57.92 26.72 3.10
N THR A 4 -57.54 25.89 2.16
CA THR A 4 -56.67 24.73 2.40
C THR A 4 -55.22 25.21 2.40
N LEU A 5 -54.56 25.12 3.59
CA LEU A 5 -53.09 25.25 3.70
C LEU A 5 -52.44 23.98 3.20
N SER A 6 -51.64 24.10 2.16
CA SER A 6 -50.77 23.01 1.69
C SER A 6 -49.45 23.08 2.44
N LEU A 7 -49.15 22.07 3.24
CA LEU A 7 -47.83 21.89 3.89
C LEU A 7 -46.88 21.31 2.83
N ILE A 8 -45.91 22.09 2.40
CA ILE A 8 -44.77 21.59 1.61
C ILE A 8 -43.73 21.07 2.60
N SER A 9 -43.59 19.74 2.67
CA SER A 9 -42.56 19.07 3.45
C SER A 9 -41.23 19.16 2.69
N LEU A 10 -40.32 19.97 3.19
CA LEU A 10 -38.95 20.13 2.65
C LEU A 10 -38.10 18.97 3.19
N LEU A 11 -37.86 17.96 2.33
CA LEU A 11 -36.96 16.83 2.64
C LEU A 11 -35.53 17.33 2.53
N PHE A 12 -34.87 17.59 3.68
CA PHE A 12 -33.44 17.83 3.72
C PHE A 12 -32.70 16.49 3.47
N LEU A 13 -32.13 16.31 2.29
CA LEU A 13 -31.11 15.28 2.06
C LEU A 13 -29.84 15.72 2.80
N ILE A 14 -29.59 15.12 3.95
CA ILE A 14 -28.30 15.22 4.61
C ILE A 14 -27.37 14.28 3.86
N SER A 15 -26.57 14.84 2.95
CA SER A 15 -25.41 14.16 2.38
C SER A 15 -24.38 14.02 3.53
N GLY A 16 -24.43 12.89 4.22
CA GLY A 16 -23.43 12.54 5.20
C GLY A 16 -22.08 12.40 4.50
N LEU A 17 -21.15 13.31 4.81
CA LEU A 17 -19.74 13.13 4.49
C LEU A 17 -19.25 11.97 5.36
N THR A 18 -19.28 10.74 4.83
CA THR A 18 -18.64 9.60 5.47
C THR A 18 -17.14 9.81 5.33
N ALA A 19 -16.46 10.21 6.40
CA ALA A 19 -15.04 10.05 6.50
C ALA A 19 -14.75 8.57 6.18
N SER A 20 -13.91 8.32 5.18
CA SER A 20 -13.50 6.97 4.83
C SER A 20 -12.82 6.34 6.04
N ALA A 21 -13.53 5.47 6.73
CA ALA A 21 -12.89 4.56 7.67
C ALA A 21 -11.96 3.68 6.82
N GLY A 22 -10.66 3.67 7.13
CA GLY A 22 -9.68 2.87 6.38
C GLY A 22 -10.12 1.40 6.25
N LEU A 23 -9.50 0.68 5.33
CA LEU A 23 -9.85 -0.71 5.04
C LEU A 23 -9.63 -1.61 6.26
N GLU A 24 -10.62 -2.45 6.54
CA GLU A 24 -10.59 -3.50 7.57
C GLU A 24 -10.70 -4.88 6.92
N VAL A 25 -10.42 -5.93 7.69
CA VAL A 25 -10.62 -7.31 7.22
C VAL A 25 -12.09 -7.50 6.83
N GLY A 26 -12.32 -8.00 5.61
CA GLY A 26 -13.64 -8.14 4.98
C GLY A 26 -14.04 -6.99 4.04
N SER A 27 -13.34 -5.85 4.07
CA SER A 27 -13.59 -4.74 3.14
C SER A 27 -13.23 -5.13 1.71
N GLU A 28 -14.04 -4.72 0.74
CA GLU A 28 -13.65 -4.71 -0.67
C GLU A 28 -12.68 -3.53 -0.92
N VAL A 29 -11.66 -3.76 -1.73
CA VAL A 29 -10.66 -2.74 -2.04
C VAL A 29 -11.03 -2.08 -3.36
N ASP A 30 -11.27 -0.77 -3.32
CA ASP A 30 -11.43 0.00 -4.55
C ASP A 30 -10.16 -0.08 -5.39
N THR A 31 -10.34 -0.15 -6.71
CA THR A 31 -9.19 -0.22 -7.62
C THR A 31 -8.37 1.06 -7.55
N PHE A 32 -7.07 0.92 -7.60
CA PHE A 32 -6.14 2.05 -7.68
C PHE A 32 -5.06 1.79 -8.73
N ILE A 33 -4.44 2.88 -9.16
CA ILE A 33 -3.35 2.90 -10.14
C ILE A 33 -2.20 3.69 -9.51
N ALA A 34 -0.97 3.21 -9.67
CA ALA A 34 0.23 3.88 -9.18
C ALA A 34 1.37 3.81 -10.18
N ASN A 35 2.29 4.78 -10.13
CA ASN A 35 3.53 4.67 -10.85
C ASN A 35 4.47 3.69 -10.11
N ALA A 36 4.94 2.68 -10.81
CA ALA A 36 5.91 1.73 -10.29
C ALA A 36 7.36 2.27 -10.43
N ASP A 37 8.28 1.62 -9.74
CA ASP A 37 9.72 1.90 -9.83
C ASP A 37 10.30 1.78 -11.25
N SER A 38 9.67 1.00 -12.13
CA SER A 38 10.01 0.90 -13.56
C SER A 38 9.69 2.18 -14.35
N GLY A 39 8.74 2.99 -13.87
CA GLY A 39 8.11 4.10 -14.56
C GLY A 39 6.81 3.76 -15.24
N ASP A 40 6.41 2.47 -15.26
CA ASP A 40 5.14 2.01 -15.79
C ASP A 40 4.01 2.19 -14.76
N LEU A 41 2.77 2.14 -15.23
CA LEU A 41 1.60 2.09 -14.36
C LEU A 41 1.38 0.67 -13.85
N TRP A 42 1.14 0.55 -12.56
CA TRP A 42 0.68 -0.67 -11.91
C TRP A 42 -0.79 -0.50 -11.50
N GLN A 43 -1.63 -1.49 -11.81
CA GLN A 43 -3.06 -1.42 -11.56
C GLN A 43 -3.52 -2.62 -10.74
N LEU A 44 -4.23 -2.37 -9.63
CA LEU A 44 -4.77 -3.44 -8.76
C LEU A 44 -5.69 -4.39 -9.56
N SER A 45 -6.54 -3.83 -10.44
CA SER A 45 -7.52 -4.58 -11.23
C SER A 45 -6.89 -5.65 -12.15
N GLU A 46 -5.62 -5.50 -12.54
CA GLU A 46 -4.92 -6.47 -13.38
C GLU A 46 -4.56 -7.77 -12.64
N HIS A 47 -4.59 -7.73 -11.33
CA HIS A 47 -4.17 -8.83 -10.45
C HIS A 47 -5.34 -9.52 -9.73
N ILE A 48 -6.46 -8.80 -9.53
CA ILE A 48 -7.71 -9.37 -8.98
C ILE A 48 -8.17 -10.54 -9.86
N GLY A 49 -8.65 -11.61 -9.23
CA GLY A 49 -9.04 -12.86 -9.91
C GLY A 49 -7.88 -13.81 -10.23
N LYS A 50 -6.63 -13.35 -10.12
CA LYS A 50 -5.44 -14.11 -10.53
C LYS A 50 -4.57 -14.54 -9.35
N LYS A 51 -4.24 -13.60 -8.45
CA LYS A 51 -3.30 -13.79 -7.35
C LYS A 51 -3.85 -13.19 -6.05
N ASN A 52 -3.39 -13.70 -4.92
CA ASN A 52 -3.44 -12.95 -3.66
C ASN A 52 -2.41 -11.81 -3.73
N ILE A 53 -2.72 -10.66 -3.16
CA ILE A 53 -1.88 -9.47 -3.28
C ILE A 53 -1.48 -9.00 -1.88
N VAL A 54 -0.17 -8.99 -1.61
CA VAL A 54 0.40 -8.40 -0.41
C VAL A 54 0.73 -6.94 -0.72
N VAL A 55 0.07 -6.03 -0.02
CA VAL A 55 0.36 -4.58 -0.08
C VAL A 55 1.02 -4.20 1.24
N TYR A 56 2.32 -3.90 1.23
CA TYR A 56 2.98 -3.41 2.42
C TYR A 56 3.40 -1.95 2.28
N PHE A 57 2.99 -1.14 3.25
CA PHE A 57 3.39 0.26 3.37
C PHE A 57 4.66 0.36 4.22
N TYR A 58 5.59 1.20 3.78
CA TYR A 58 6.83 1.44 4.51
C TYR A 58 7.23 2.92 4.50
N PRO A 59 7.84 3.44 5.59
CA PRO A 59 8.08 4.87 5.75
C PRO A 59 9.00 5.49 4.71
N ALA A 60 10.08 4.81 4.33
CA ALA A 60 11.11 5.44 3.51
C ALA A 60 12.06 4.41 2.85
N ALA A 61 12.23 4.53 1.53
CA ALA A 61 13.23 3.79 0.78
C ALA A 61 14.65 4.00 1.34
N MET A 62 15.53 2.99 1.22
CA MET A 62 16.94 3.03 1.62
C MET A 62 17.18 3.26 3.14
N THR A 63 16.18 3.03 4.01
CA THR A 63 16.34 3.05 5.49
C THR A 63 16.42 1.65 6.04
N GLY A 64 17.13 1.48 7.18
CA GLY A 64 17.50 0.16 7.69
C GLY A 64 16.35 -0.84 7.88
N GLY A 65 15.26 -0.45 8.56
CA GLY A 65 14.09 -1.32 8.76
C GLY A 65 13.32 -1.60 7.45
N CYS A 66 13.19 -0.60 6.57
CA CYS A 66 12.51 -0.76 5.28
C CYS A 66 13.33 -1.68 4.34
N THR A 67 14.64 -1.54 4.36
CA THR A 67 15.54 -2.43 3.60
C THR A 67 15.46 -3.87 4.09
N LYS A 68 15.46 -4.09 5.41
CA LYS A 68 15.30 -5.45 5.98
C LYS A 68 14.00 -6.10 5.55
N GLN A 69 12.87 -5.38 5.62
CA GLN A 69 11.58 -5.89 5.20
C GLN A 69 11.54 -6.21 3.70
N ALA A 70 12.01 -5.29 2.85
CA ALA A 70 12.04 -5.49 1.41
C ALA A 70 12.92 -6.68 0.99
N CYS A 71 14.12 -6.81 1.58
CA CYS A 71 15.01 -7.95 1.34
C CYS A 71 14.39 -9.27 1.78
N ALA A 72 13.66 -9.30 2.92
CA ALA A 72 12.96 -10.50 3.37
C ALA A 72 11.88 -10.95 2.37
N TYR A 73 11.11 -10.02 1.77
CA TYR A 73 10.15 -10.33 0.70
C TYR A 73 10.86 -10.84 -0.56
N ARG A 74 11.97 -10.21 -0.98
CA ARG A 74 12.80 -10.67 -2.10
C ARG A 74 13.29 -12.11 -1.88
N ASP A 75 13.87 -12.38 -0.73
CA ASP A 75 14.51 -13.66 -0.41
C ASP A 75 13.50 -14.81 -0.28
N GLN A 76 12.25 -14.50 0.09
CA GLN A 76 11.16 -15.46 0.23
C GLN A 76 10.19 -15.47 -0.96
N SER A 77 10.57 -14.94 -2.11
CA SER A 77 9.73 -14.84 -3.30
C SER A 77 9.23 -16.22 -3.80
N SER A 78 10.03 -17.28 -3.67
CA SER A 78 9.59 -18.64 -3.99
C SER A 78 8.42 -19.07 -3.09
N ALA A 79 8.53 -18.89 -1.78
CA ALA A 79 7.48 -19.27 -0.83
C ALA A 79 6.19 -18.46 -1.04
N LEU A 80 6.30 -17.21 -1.50
CA LEU A 80 5.14 -16.39 -1.88
C LEU A 80 4.49 -16.89 -3.17
N ASN A 81 5.27 -17.31 -4.14
CA ASN A 81 4.76 -17.95 -5.37
C ASN A 81 4.04 -19.27 -5.07
N ASP A 82 4.56 -20.07 -4.14
CA ASP A 82 3.96 -21.35 -3.73
C ASP A 82 2.57 -21.20 -3.09
N VAL A 83 2.27 -20.02 -2.51
CA VAL A 83 0.95 -19.65 -1.97
C VAL A 83 0.17 -18.74 -2.91
N ASP A 84 0.55 -18.69 -4.18
CA ASP A 84 -0.12 -17.94 -5.25
C ASP A 84 -0.29 -16.45 -4.94
N ALA A 85 0.76 -15.83 -4.38
CA ALA A 85 0.76 -14.42 -4.00
C ALA A 85 1.80 -13.59 -4.76
N ILE A 86 1.47 -12.31 -4.97
CA ILE A 86 2.40 -11.26 -5.38
C ILE A 86 2.56 -10.23 -4.27
N VAL A 87 3.67 -9.50 -4.28
CA VAL A 87 3.97 -8.44 -3.30
C VAL A 87 4.15 -7.13 -4.03
N VAL A 88 3.62 -6.06 -3.45
CA VAL A 88 3.91 -4.68 -3.85
C VAL A 88 4.26 -3.86 -2.60
N GLY A 89 5.31 -3.05 -2.69
CA GLY A 89 5.68 -2.12 -1.63
C GLY A 89 5.21 -0.71 -1.96
N VAL A 90 4.61 -0.01 -1.01
CA VAL A 90 4.04 1.34 -1.20
C VAL A 90 4.71 2.33 -0.25
N SER A 91 5.18 3.46 -0.76
CA SER A 91 5.71 4.55 0.07
C SER A 91 5.54 5.91 -0.62
N GLY A 92 5.69 7.00 0.16
CA GLY A 92 5.70 8.36 -0.36
C GLY A 92 6.98 8.75 -1.12
N ASP A 93 7.86 7.81 -1.42
CA ASP A 93 9.06 8.06 -2.21
C ASP A 93 8.71 8.25 -3.70
N SER A 94 9.48 9.10 -4.38
CA SER A 94 9.37 9.27 -5.84
C SER A 94 9.78 8.01 -6.60
N VAL A 95 9.31 7.85 -7.84
CA VAL A 95 9.71 6.76 -8.74
C VAL A 95 11.24 6.63 -8.83
N ASN A 96 11.97 7.75 -8.90
CA ASN A 96 13.43 7.72 -8.94
C ASN A 96 14.06 7.15 -7.66
N ASN A 97 13.52 7.49 -6.49
CA ASN A 97 13.98 6.93 -5.22
C ASN A 97 13.71 5.43 -5.15
N LEU A 98 12.52 5.00 -5.62
CA LEU A 98 12.14 3.58 -5.66
C LEU A 98 13.04 2.78 -6.62
N LYS A 99 13.37 3.34 -7.77
CA LYS A 99 14.30 2.74 -8.73
C LYS A 99 15.69 2.55 -8.12
N LEU A 100 16.19 3.55 -7.39
CA LEU A 100 17.46 3.43 -6.66
C LEU A 100 17.38 2.37 -5.57
N PHE A 101 16.28 2.33 -4.80
CA PHE A 101 16.08 1.36 -3.75
C PHE A 101 16.04 -0.07 -4.28
N LYS A 102 15.31 -0.28 -5.37
CA LYS A 102 15.24 -1.58 -6.05
C LYS A 102 16.62 -2.02 -6.54
N LYS A 103 17.34 -1.15 -7.24
CA LYS A 103 18.68 -1.43 -7.74
C LYS A 103 19.66 -1.77 -6.62
N ALA A 104 19.67 -0.97 -5.55
CA ALA A 104 20.61 -1.13 -4.44
C ALA A 104 20.43 -2.44 -3.64
N ASN A 105 19.26 -3.07 -3.76
CA ASN A 105 18.92 -4.26 -2.97
C ASN A 105 18.42 -5.42 -3.84
N ASP A 106 18.56 -5.37 -5.15
CA ASP A 106 18.14 -6.39 -6.12
C ASP A 106 16.68 -6.86 -5.89
N LEU A 107 15.76 -5.90 -5.59
CA LEU A 107 14.37 -6.25 -5.30
C LEU A 107 13.67 -6.77 -6.55
N ASN A 108 12.94 -7.87 -6.42
CA ASN A 108 12.33 -8.62 -7.53
C ASN A 108 10.81 -8.46 -7.65
N PHE A 109 10.24 -7.44 -7.00
CA PHE A 109 8.81 -7.11 -7.01
C PHE A 109 8.60 -5.60 -7.22
N PRO A 110 7.39 -5.15 -7.61
CA PRO A 110 7.11 -3.73 -7.82
C PRO A 110 7.15 -2.90 -6.54
N LEU A 111 7.71 -1.70 -6.64
CA LEU A 111 7.60 -0.65 -5.64
C LEU A 111 6.75 0.49 -6.22
N LEU A 112 5.73 0.91 -5.49
CA LEU A 112 4.74 1.88 -5.94
C LEU A 112 4.94 3.23 -5.25
N SER A 113 4.94 4.29 -6.05
CA SER A 113 5.03 5.66 -5.57
C SER A 113 3.65 6.18 -5.18
N ASP A 114 3.48 6.51 -3.91
CA ASP A 114 2.30 7.16 -3.33
C ASP A 114 2.69 8.55 -2.82
N ALA A 115 3.26 9.36 -3.72
CA ALA A 115 3.83 10.66 -3.36
C ALA A 115 2.78 11.69 -2.90
N ASP A 116 1.53 11.52 -3.31
CA ASP A 116 0.38 12.32 -2.91
C ASP A 116 -0.40 11.76 -1.72
N GLY A 117 -0.13 10.49 -1.32
CA GLY A 117 -0.77 9.82 -0.21
C GLY A 117 -2.15 9.22 -0.51
N SER A 118 -2.57 9.19 -1.77
CA SER A 118 -3.90 8.72 -2.17
C SER A 118 -4.13 7.24 -1.88
N ILE A 119 -3.10 6.40 -2.06
CA ILE A 119 -3.18 4.98 -1.75
C ILE A 119 -3.18 4.77 -0.22
N ALA A 120 -2.34 5.49 0.51
CA ALA A 120 -2.35 5.45 1.98
C ALA A 120 -3.72 5.87 2.54
N GLU A 121 -4.34 6.90 1.98
CA GLU A 121 -5.69 7.35 2.34
C GLU A 121 -6.74 6.26 2.07
N LEU A 122 -6.73 5.65 0.89
CA LEU A 122 -7.62 4.54 0.53
C LEU A 122 -7.55 3.39 1.55
N PHE A 123 -6.33 3.01 1.96
CA PHE A 123 -6.11 1.95 2.94
C PHE A 123 -6.28 2.40 4.39
N GLY A 124 -6.45 3.70 4.65
CA GLY A 124 -6.51 4.27 6.00
C GLY A 124 -5.17 4.29 6.73
N VAL A 125 -4.06 4.20 6.00
CA VAL A 125 -2.71 4.24 6.55
C VAL A 125 -2.32 5.68 6.86
N ALA A 126 -2.07 5.98 8.12
CA ALA A 126 -1.69 7.33 8.51
C ALA A 126 -0.35 7.75 7.90
N THR A 127 -0.29 9.02 7.49
CA THR A 127 0.90 9.65 6.92
C THR A 127 1.45 10.74 7.85
N ARG A 128 2.71 11.08 7.65
CA ARG A 128 3.41 12.17 8.33
C ARG A 128 4.21 12.97 7.30
N GLY A 129 4.70 14.14 7.69
CA GLY A 129 5.60 14.93 6.85
C GLY A 129 6.81 14.13 6.37
N GLY A 130 7.25 14.42 5.17
CA GLY A 130 8.37 13.77 4.54
C GLY A 130 9.72 14.21 5.08
N GLY A 131 10.76 14.11 4.25
CA GLY A 131 12.11 14.47 4.59
C GLY A 131 13.11 14.00 3.55
N SER A 132 14.38 14.24 3.81
CA SER A 132 15.48 13.84 2.90
C SER A 132 16.48 12.99 3.65
N ILE A 133 17.09 12.04 2.95
CA ILE A 133 18.22 11.24 3.42
C ILE A 133 19.28 11.17 2.31
N GLU A 134 20.53 11.10 2.71
CA GLU A 134 21.65 10.84 1.79
C GLU A 134 22.05 9.38 1.82
N ARG A 135 22.33 8.82 0.65
CA ARG A 135 22.80 7.43 0.50
C ARG A 135 23.88 7.35 -0.58
N GLN A 136 24.89 6.55 -0.29
CA GLN A 136 25.93 6.19 -1.26
C GLN A 136 25.48 4.96 -2.06
N LEU A 137 25.54 5.06 -3.39
CA LEU A 137 25.35 3.94 -4.30
C LEU A 137 26.32 4.07 -5.46
N ASP A 138 27.09 3.04 -5.73
CA ASP A 138 28.12 3.00 -6.80
C ASP A 138 29.12 4.17 -6.70
N GLY A 139 29.47 4.61 -5.47
CA GLY A 139 30.38 5.73 -5.21
C GLY A 139 29.76 7.13 -5.39
N ILE A 140 28.47 7.20 -5.71
CA ILE A 140 27.72 8.45 -5.90
C ILE A 140 26.82 8.71 -4.70
N THR A 141 26.81 9.95 -4.19
CA THR A 141 25.88 10.39 -3.17
C THR A 141 24.54 10.75 -3.80
N HIS A 142 23.48 10.08 -3.38
CA HIS A 142 22.11 10.36 -3.78
C HIS A 142 21.34 10.99 -2.62
N VAL A 143 20.60 12.07 -2.88
CA VAL A 143 19.67 12.69 -1.94
C VAL A 143 18.27 12.20 -2.28
N LEU A 144 17.69 11.40 -1.39
CA LEU A 144 16.33 10.87 -1.55
C LEU A 144 15.37 11.75 -0.75
N THR A 145 14.61 12.58 -1.44
CA THR A 145 13.58 13.46 -0.86
C THR A 145 12.20 12.88 -1.10
N ARG A 146 11.34 12.92 -0.07
CA ARG A 146 9.94 12.53 -0.14
C ARG A 146 9.05 13.58 0.51
N GLY A 147 7.84 13.76 -0.01
CA GLY A 147 6.85 14.72 0.50
C GLY A 147 6.14 14.22 1.76
N LEU A 148 5.98 12.90 1.88
CA LEU A 148 5.32 12.24 3.01
C LEU A 148 6.01 10.92 3.39
N THR A 149 5.71 10.45 4.59
CA THR A 149 6.04 9.09 5.07
C THR A 149 4.77 8.40 5.53
N THR A 150 4.60 7.13 5.15
CA THR A 150 3.51 6.28 5.65
C THR A 150 3.90 5.59 6.96
N LEU A 151 2.94 5.18 7.75
CA LEU A 151 3.17 4.16 8.79
C LEU A 151 3.47 2.81 8.13
N ARG A 152 4.09 1.91 8.90
CA ARG A 152 4.40 0.56 8.43
C ARG A 152 3.21 -0.37 8.69
N TRP A 153 2.44 -0.64 7.66
CA TRP A 153 1.28 -1.51 7.70
C TRP A 153 1.38 -2.54 6.59
N THR A 154 0.75 -3.71 6.79
CA THR A 154 0.70 -4.76 5.77
C THR A 154 -0.71 -5.29 5.64
N PHE A 155 -1.16 -5.46 4.39
CA PHE A 155 -2.47 -6.00 4.03
C PHE A 155 -2.28 -7.21 3.10
N ILE A 156 -3.21 -8.15 3.17
CA ILE A 156 -3.40 -9.18 2.15
C ILE A 156 -4.77 -8.99 1.55
N ILE A 157 -4.83 -8.88 0.23
CA ILE A 157 -6.03 -8.84 -0.57
C ILE A 157 -6.17 -10.20 -1.26
N ASP A 158 -7.30 -10.85 -1.11
CA ASP A 158 -7.57 -12.13 -1.76
C ASP A 158 -7.89 -11.95 -3.26
N LYS A 159 -8.04 -13.07 -3.97
CA LYS A 159 -8.39 -13.08 -5.40
C LYS A 159 -9.76 -12.44 -5.70
N ASN A 160 -10.63 -12.30 -4.70
CA ASN A 160 -11.94 -11.64 -4.86
C ASN A 160 -11.87 -10.12 -4.61
N GLY A 161 -10.69 -9.57 -4.33
CA GLY A 161 -10.50 -8.14 -4.05
C GLY A 161 -10.85 -7.75 -2.62
N LYS A 162 -10.91 -8.71 -1.68
CA LYS A 162 -11.21 -8.43 -0.27
C LYS A 162 -9.96 -8.46 0.58
N VAL A 163 -9.89 -7.55 1.55
CA VAL A 163 -8.88 -7.59 2.61
C VAL A 163 -9.15 -8.81 3.49
N VAL A 164 -8.21 -9.73 3.55
CA VAL A 164 -8.28 -10.94 4.39
C VAL A 164 -7.31 -10.91 5.57
N TYR A 165 -6.36 -9.98 5.54
CA TYR A 165 -5.41 -9.74 6.61
C TYR A 165 -5.02 -8.26 6.67
N LYS A 166 -4.87 -7.73 7.89
CA LYS A 166 -4.37 -6.38 8.17
C LYS A 166 -3.47 -6.43 9.39
N ASN A 167 -2.29 -5.80 9.31
CA ASN A 167 -1.39 -5.61 10.42
C ASN A 167 -0.93 -4.15 10.47
N ASP A 168 -1.27 -3.44 11.52
CA ASP A 168 -0.90 -2.05 11.77
C ASP A 168 0.29 -1.90 12.76
N LYS A 169 0.84 -3.05 13.22
CA LYS A 169 1.97 -3.13 14.17
C LYS A 169 3.10 -4.00 13.63
N VAL A 170 3.46 -3.76 12.36
CA VAL A 170 4.40 -4.59 11.62
C VAL A 170 5.80 -4.56 12.23
N ASN A 171 6.34 -5.74 12.58
CA ASN A 171 7.77 -5.95 12.77
C ASN A 171 8.42 -6.23 11.41
N ALA A 172 9.31 -5.33 10.98
CA ALA A 172 9.92 -5.39 9.65
C ALA A 172 10.72 -6.68 9.36
N THR A 173 11.20 -7.38 10.39
CA THR A 173 11.98 -8.63 10.25
C THR A 173 11.12 -9.89 10.26
N GLU A 174 9.88 -9.81 10.73
CA GLU A 174 8.97 -10.95 10.90
C GLU A 174 7.79 -10.88 9.92
N ASP A 175 7.60 -9.74 9.26
CA ASP A 175 6.43 -9.47 8.42
C ASP A 175 6.23 -10.52 7.33
N THR A 176 7.28 -10.82 6.57
CA THR A 176 7.21 -11.77 5.46
C THR A 176 6.81 -13.17 5.92
N SER A 177 7.39 -13.68 7.01
CA SER A 177 7.05 -14.99 7.57
C SER A 177 5.60 -15.03 8.07
N THR A 178 5.15 -13.95 8.72
CA THR A 178 3.75 -13.80 9.16
C THR A 178 2.79 -13.79 7.98
N VAL A 179 3.08 -13.00 6.95
CA VAL A 179 2.28 -12.92 5.71
C VAL A 179 2.18 -14.28 5.02
N ILE A 180 3.28 -15.03 4.89
CA ILE A 180 3.25 -16.37 4.30
C ILE A 180 2.40 -17.33 5.14
N ALA A 181 2.47 -17.24 6.47
CA ALA A 181 1.64 -18.05 7.35
C ALA A 181 0.14 -17.72 7.21
N GLU A 182 -0.24 -16.45 7.04
CA GLU A 182 -1.61 -16.04 6.78
C GLU A 182 -2.10 -16.50 5.38
N LEU A 183 -1.27 -16.35 4.35
CA LEU A 183 -1.60 -16.80 2.98
C LEU A 183 -1.85 -18.32 2.92
N LYS A 184 -1.09 -19.13 3.67
CA LYS A 184 -1.30 -20.58 3.75
C LYS A 184 -2.67 -20.99 4.33
N LYS A 185 -3.35 -20.11 5.06
CA LYS A 185 -4.71 -20.36 5.57
C LYS A 185 -5.79 -20.17 4.50
N LEU A 186 -5.44 -19.54 3.37
CA LEU A 186 -6.35 -19.27 2.25
C LEU A 186 -6.30 -20.37 1.17
N SER A 187 -5.36 -21.29 1.30
CA SER A 187 -5.07 -22.38 0.33
C SER A 187 -5.94 -23.60 0.57
#